data_c733ed322632067c0c7188256401e892
#
_entry.id   c733ed322632067c0c7188256401e892
#
_cell.length_a   1.000
_cell.length_b   1.000
_cell.length_c   1.000
_cell.angle_alpha   90.00
_cell.angle_beta   90.00
_cell.angle_gamma   90.00
#
_symmetry.space_group_name_H-M   'P 1'
#
loop_
_entity.id
_entity.type
_entity.pdbx_description
1 polymer ?
#
loop_
_entity_poly.entity_id
_entity_poly.type
_entity_poly.pdbx_seq_one_letter_code
_entity_poly.pdbx_strand_id
1 'polypeptide(L)'
;MMIDLLKIARPAGLVLACFLTSCTGVPAKAKHDLIGLPRADLIACAGVPDNVALLADGEVLQWRQDQQVQGPFTIKGPMSLEIDLSGHGACHFVVRLRQGRVVQIEYTGPSGTLLGPYSACRPLVLACEQYVTK
;
A
#
# COMPACT_ATOMS: atom_id res chain seq x y z
N MET A 1 33.48 -13.16 49.86
CA MET A 1 32.40 -12.23 49.47
C MET A 1 32.70 -11.63 48.09
N MET A 2 32.59 -12.46 47.08
CA MET A 2 32.62 -12.04 45.70
C MET A 2 31.39 -12.66 45.06
N ILE A 3 30.27 -12.02 45.17
CA ILE A 3 29.01 -12.51 44.64
C ILE A 3 28.28 -11.30 44.01
N ASP A 4 27.92 -11.45 42.78
CA ASP A 4 26.85 -10.73 42.09
C ASP A 4 27.09 -9.35 41.53
N LEU A 5 28.17 -9.22 40.77
CA LEU A 5 28.27 -8.11 39.79
C LEU A 5 27.92 -8.53 38.34
N LEU A 6 27.41 -9.75 38.16
CA LEU A 6 27.13 -10.32 36.83
C LEU A 6 25.63 -10.46 36.50
N LYS A 7 24.72 -9.87 37.27
CA LYS A 7 23.28 -10.06 37.08
C LYS A 7 22.48 -8.83 36.61
N ILE A 8 23.12 -7.70 36.27
CA ILE A 8 22.38 -6.49 35.88
C ILE A 8 22.55 -6.11 34.40
N ALA A 9 23.08 -6.98 33.58
CA ALA A 9 23.29 -6.69 32.16
C ALA A 9 22.36 -7.49 31.25
N ARG A 10 21.04 -7.51 31.53
CA ARG A 10 20.06 -8.14 30.63
C ARG A 10 18.67 -7.58 30.91
N PRO A 11 18.28 -6.49 30.31
CA PRO A 11 17.21 -6.49 29.33
C PRO A 11 17.26 -5.37 28.27
N ALA A 12 18.33 -4.60 28.16
CA ALA A 12 18.37 -3.49 27.21
C ALA A 12 18.47 -3.92 25.75
N GLY A 13 18.90 -5.15 25.48
CA GLY A 13 19.05 -5.66 24.11
C GLY A 13 17.77 -6.17 23.45
N LEU A 14 16.74 -6.50 24.23
CA LEU A 14 15.53 -7.13 23.71
C LEU A 14 14.45 -6.12 23.27
N VAL A 15 14.55 -4.88 23.74
CA VAL A 15 13.55 -3.84 23.42
C VAL A 15 13.81 -3.16 22.08
N LEU A 16 15.04 -3.21 21.59
CA LEU A 16 15.39 -2.58 20.30
C LEU A 16 15.03 -3.42 19.07
N ALA A 17 14.74 -4.70 19.25
CA ALA A 17 14.39 -5.61 18.16
C ALA A 17 12.93 -5.51 17.69
N CYS A 18 12.06 -4.85 18.46
CA CYS A 18 10.64 -4.73 18.13
C CYS A 18 10.26 -3.53 17.24
N PHE A 19 11.22 -2.64 16.93
CA PHE A 19 10.93 -1.46 16.10
C PHE A 19 11.20 -1.64 14.61
N LEU A 20 11.60 -2.82 14.17
CA LEU A 20 11.84 -3.13 12.76
C LEU A 20 10.71 -3.92 12.09
N THR A 21 9.54 -4.02 12.72
CA THR A 21 8.35 -4.42 11.98
C THR A 21 7.96 -3.25 11.08
N SER A 22 8.61 -3.19 9.93
CA SER A 22 8.28 -2.28 8.86
C SER A 22 6.77 -2.30 8.63
N CYS A 23 6.16 -1.13 8.64
CA CYS A 23 4.83 -0.94 8.09
C CYS A 23 4.84 -1.44 6.65
N THR A 24 4.47 -2.69 6.44
CA THR A 24 4.08 -3.16 5.11
C THR A 24 2.93 -2.27 4.70
N GLY A 25 3.13 -1.47 3.66
CA GLY A 25 2.15 -0.47 3.26
C GLY A 25 0.79 -1.12 2.97
N VAL A 26 -0.28 -0.39 3.21
CA VAL A 26 -1.67 -0.84 2.97
C VAL A 26 -1.84 -1.53 1.59
N PRO A 27 -1.26 -1.03 0.48
CA PRO A 27 -1.40 -1.70 -0.80
C PRO A 27 -0.74 -3.08 -0.87
N ALA A 28 0.39 -3.28 -0.21
CA ALA A 28 1.05 -4.58 -0.17
C ALA A 28 0.23 -5.60 0.62
N LYS A 29 -0.38 -5.17 1.73
CA LYS A 29 -1.27 -6.00 2.55
C LYS A 29 -2.54 -6.38 1.80
N ALA A 30 -3.14 -5.45 1.05
CA ALA A 30 -4.36 -5.66 0.28
C ALA A 30 -4.23 -6.80 -0.76
N LYS A 31 -3.05 -7.02 -1.31
CA LYS A 31 -2.79 -8.15 -2.23
C LYS A 31 -3.11 -9.52 -1.61
N HIS A 32 -3.08 -9.62 -0.31
CA HIS A 32 -3.39 -10.86 0.41
C HIS A 32 -4.79 -10.82 1.01
N ASP A 33 -5.14 -9.74 1.67
CA ASP A 33 -6.35 -9.63 2.47
C ASP A 33 -7.64 -9.59 1.64
N LEU A 34 -7.54 -9.08 0.41
CA LEU A 34 -8.70 -8.98 -0.48
C LEU A 34 -8.92 -10.23 -1.35
N ILE A 35 -8.04 -11.24 -1.29
CA ILE A 35 -8.24 -12.49 -2.01
C ILE A 35 -9.49 -13.20 -1.47
N GLY A 36 -10.34 -13.65 -2.38
CA GLY A 36 -11.61 -14.30 -2.04
C GLY A 36 -12.79 -13.35 -1.81
N LEU A 37 -12.54 -12.02 -1.80
CA LEU A 37 -13.61 -11.03 -1.65
C LEU A 37 -14.61 -11.14 -2.80
N PRO A 38 -15.94 -11.18 -2.54
CA PRO A 38 -16.94 -11.18 -3.59
C PRO A 38 -16.90 -9.88 -4.41
N ARG A 39 -17.26 -9.98 -5.68
CA ARG A 39 -17.31 -8.84 -6.61
C ARG A 39 -18.14 -7.66 -6.08
N ALA A 40 -19.30 -7.95 -5.52
CA ALA A 40 -20.18 -6.91 -4.97
C ALA A 40 -19.52 -6.13 -3.83
N ASP A 41 -18.81 -6.84 -2.94
CA ASP A 41 -18.12 -6.23 -1.80
C ASP A 41 -16.89 -5.43 -2.27
N LEU A 42 -16.18 -5.92 -3.28
CA LEU A 42 -15.07 -5.19 -3.89
C LEU A 42 -15.54 -3.86 -4.50
N ILE A 43 -16.64 -3.88 -5.25
CA ILE A 43 -17.21 -2.65 -5.83
C ILE A 43 -17.77 -1.73 -4.74
N ALA A 44 -18.34 -2.28 -3.68
CA ALA A 44 -18.84 -1.49 -2.56
C ALA A 44 -17.72 -0.70 -1.84
N CYS A 45 -16.53 -1.26 -1.74
CA CYS A 45 -15.41 -0.61 -1.06
C CYS A 45 -14.47 0.18 -2.00
N ALA A 46 -14.21 -0.31 -3.20
CA ALA A 46 -13.32 0.33 -4.17
C ALA A 46 -14.02 1.29 -5.13
N GLY A 47 -15.35 1.22 -5.19
CA GLY A 47 -16.15 1.97 -6.16
C GLY A 47 -16.30 1.23 -7.49
N VAL A 48 -16.98 1.88 -8.43
CA VAL A 48 -17.19 1.33 -9.78
C VAL A 48 -15.86 1.32 -10.54
N PRO A 49 -15.48 0.21 -11.18
CA PRO A 49 -14.25 0.17 -11.95
C PRO A 49 -14.32 1.05 -13.20
N ASP A 50 -13.18 1.62 -13.59
CA ASP A 50 -13.04 2.43 -14.81
C ASP A 50 -13.11 1.55 -16.06
N ASN A 51 -12.58 0.33 -15.98
CA ASN A 51 -12.58 -0.64 -17.07
C ASN A 51 -12.92 -2.04 -16.60
N VAL A 52 -13.61 -2.78 -17.44
CA VAL A 52 -13.94 -4.19 -17.23
C VAL A 52 -13.57 -4.97 -18.49
N ALA A 53 -12.78 -6.01 -18.36
CA ALA A 53 -12.47 -6.96 -19.42
C ALA A 53 -13.00 -8.34 -19.08
N LEU A 54 -13.81 -8.90 -19.97
CA LEU A 54 -14.34 -10.26 -19.83
C LEU A 54 -13.33 -11.26 -20.37
N LEU A 55 -13.09 -12.31 -19.59
CA LEU A 55 -12.24 -13.43 -19.94
C LEU A 55 -13.09 -14.71 -20.04
N ALA A 56 -12.53 -15.76 -20.66
CA ALA A 56 -13.21 -17.05 -20.76
C ALA A 56 -13.54 -17.68 -19.40
N ASP A 57 -12.69 -17.41 -18.38
CA ASP A 57 -12.80 -17.99 -17.04
C ASP A 57 -13.11 -16.96 -15.93
N GLY A 58 -13.47 -15.74 -16.30
CA GLY A 58 -13.76 -14.69 -15.33
C GLY A 58 -13.75 -13.29 -15.91
N GLU A 59 -13.32 -12.32 -15.12
CA GLU A 59 -13.22 -10.93 -15.54
C GLU A 59 -12.03 -10.24 -14.87
N VAL A 60 -11.58 -9.15 -15.47
CA VAL A 60 -10.59 -8.24 -14.92
C VAL A 60 -11.22 -6.89 -14.73
N LEU A 61 -11.15 -6.36 -13.53
CA LEU A 61 -11.59 -5.01 -13.18
C LEU A 61 -10.37 -4.11 -13.01
N GLN A 62 -10.46 -2.89 -13.46
CA GLN A 62 -9.39 -1.91 -13.33
C GLN A 62 -9.92 -0.58 -12.80
N TRP A 63 -9.24 -0.06 -11.80
CA TRP A 63 -9.40 1.31 -11.28
C TRP A 63 -8.14 2.10 -11.55
N ARG A 64 -8.30 3.38 -11.87
CA ARG A 64 -7.19 4.30 -12.09
C ARG A 64 -7.22 5.40 -11.04
N GLN A 65 -6.07 5.70 -10.49
CA GLN A 65 -5.87 6.79 -9.56
C GLN A 65 -4.64 7.58 -9.95
N ASP A 66 -4.84 8.84 -10.28
CA ASP A 66 -3.75 9.80 -10.46
C ASP A 66 -3.60 10.59 -9.17
N GLN A 67 -2.46 10.44 -8.50
CA GLN A 67 -2.11 11.26 -7.36
C GLN A 67 -1.23 12.43 -7.80
N GLN A 68 -1.81 13.62 -7.76
CA GLN A 68 -1.03 14.83 -7.76
C GLN A 68 -0.79 15.23 -6.30
N VAL A 69 0.47 15.27 -5.90
CA VAL A 69 0.82 15.96 -4.67
C VAL A 69 0.58 17.43 -4.92
N GLN A 70 -0.45 17.99 -4.29
CA GLN A 70 -0.80 19.40 -4.47
C GLN A 70 0.31 20.29 -3.95
N GLY A 71 0.86 21.06 -4.85
CA GLY A 71 1.83 22.11 -4.61
C GLY A 71 3.28 21.70 -4.89
N PRO A 72 4.05 22.57 -5.55
CA PRO A 72 5.48 22.38 -5.66
C PRO A 72 6.08 22.61 -4.26
N PHE A 73 6.47 21.54 -3.59
CA PHE A 73 7.39 21.65 -2.47
C PHE A 73 8.79 21.92 -3.04
N THR A 74 9.09 23.17 -3.29
CA THR A 74 10.43 23.58 -3.66
C THR A 74 11.15 23.99 -2.39
N ILE A 75 12.14 23.22 -1.96
CA ILE A 75 13.04 23.62 -0.90
C ILE A 75 14.21 24.34 -1.56
N LYS A 76 14.29 25.66 -1.37
CA LYS A 76 15.44 26.46 -1.77
C LYS A 76 16.47 26.43 -0.66
N GLY A 77 17.56 25.71 -0.90
CA GLY A 77 18.73 25.71 -0.02
C GLY A 77 19.74 26.82 -0.37
N PRO A 78 20.73 27.11 0.52
CA PRO A 78 21.82 27.96 0.16
C PRO A 78 22.62 27.35 -1.01
N MET A 79 23.16 28.18 -1.90
CA MET A 79 23.94 27.79 -3.08
C MET A 79 23.09 27.20 -4.27
N SER A 80 21.90 27.73 -4.50
CA SER A 80 21.07 27.39 -5.69
C SER A 80 20.69 25.90 -5.80
N LEU A 81 20.67 25.18 -4.67
CA LEU A 81 20.15 23.82 -4.61
C LEU A 81 18.62 23.88 -4.54
N GLU A 82 17.97 23.55 -5.64
CA GLU A 82 16.52 23.45 -5.73
C GLU A 82 16.16 21.97 -5.78
N ILE A 83 15.46 21.49 -4.75
CA ILE A 83 14.94 20.12 -4.72
C ILE A 83 13.45 20.20 -5.01
N ASP A 84 13.05 19.70 -6.16
CA ASP A 84 11.66 19.55 -6.51
C ASP A 84 11.14 18.23 -5.94
N LEU A 85 10.26 18.32 -4.95
CA LEU A 85 9.63 17.19 -4.30
C LEU A 85 8.22 16.92 -4.86
N SER A 86 7.87 17.52 -5.99
CA SER A 86 6.61 17.26 -6.66
C SER A 86 6.63 15.84 -7.22
N GLY A 87 5.94 14.92 -6.54
CA GLY A 87 5.77 13.54 -6.99
C GLY A 87 4.45 13.37 -7.74
N HIS A 88 4.51 12.95 -9.00
CA HIS A 88 3.37 12.43 -9.72
C HIS A 88 3.35 10.91 -9.58
N GLY A 89 2.36 10.38 -8.87
CA GLY A 89 2.11 8.94 -8.79
C GLY A 89 0.84 8.59 -9.52
N ALA A 90 0.84 7.54 -10.32
CA ALA A 90 -0.35 6.95 -10.92
C ALA A 90 -0.46 5.49 -10.51
N CYS A 91 -1.63 5.07 -10.07
CA CYS A 91 -1.92 3.68 -9.75
C CYS A 91 -3.01 3.15 -10.66
N HIS A 92 -2.73 2.03 -11.29
CA HIS A 92 -3.75 1.19 -11.88
C HIS A 92 -3.92 -0.04 -10.97
N PHE A 93 -5.03 -0.08 -10.27
CA PHE A 93 -5.41 -1.20 -9.43
C PHE A 93 -6.15 -2.21 -10.30
N VAL A 94 -5.54 -3.36 -10.54
CA VAL A 94 -6.03 -4.40 -11.44
C VAL A 94 -6.39 -5.62 -10.62
N VAL A 95 -7.64 -6.05 -10.72
CA VAL A 95 -8.17 -7.20 -9.97
C VAL A 95 -8.73 -8.22 -10.94
N ARG A 96 -8.24 -9.44 -10.83
CA ARG A 96 -8.80 -10.58 -11.56
C ARG A 96 -9.80 -11.33 -10.68
N LEU A 97 -10.99 -11.53 -11.23
CA LEU A 97 -12.04 -12.33 -10.59
C LEU A 97 -12.26 -13.63 -11.36
N ARG A 98 -12.50 -14.68 -10.61
CA ARG A 98 -12.95 -15.98 -11.12
C ARG A 98 -14.13 -16.42 -10.28
N GLN A 99 -15.21 -16.84 -10.94
CA GLN A 99 -16.46 -17.21 -10.25
C GLN A 99 -16.98 -16.12 -9.29
N GLY A 100 -16.83 -14.86 -9.67
CA GLY A 100 -17.28 -13.71 -8.89
C GLY A 100 -16.47 -13.41 -7.63
N ARG A 101 -15.26 -13.97 -7.49
CA ARG A 101 -14.35 -13.72 -6.35
C ARG A 101 -12.98 -13.31 -6.81
N VAL A 102 -12.35 -12.45 -6.01
CA VAL A 102 -10.98 -12.00 -6.24
C VAL A 102 -10.01 -13.17 -6.14
N VAL A 103 -9.22 -13.38 -7.19
CA VAL A 103 -8.16 -14.41 -7.23
C VAL A 103 -6.78 -13.83 -7.38
N GLN A 104 -6.64 -12.59 -7.87
CA GLN A 104 -5.37 -11.94 -8.08
C GLN A 104 -5.53 -10.42 -8.04
N ILE A 105 -4.54 -9.76 -7.48
CA ILE A 105 -4.44 -8.30 -7.41
C ILE A 105 -3.07 -7.87 -7.89
N GLU A 106 -3.04 -6.91 -8.81
CA GLU A 106 -1.81 -6.29 -9.28
C GLU A 106 -1.94 -4.76 -9.31
N TYR A 107 -0.83 -4.10 -9.08
CA TYR A 107 -0.69 -2.66 -9.25
C TYR A 107 0.23 -2.38 -10.42
N THR A 108 -0.25 -1.59 -11.36
CA THR A 108 0.52 -1.20 -12.55
C THR A 108 0.63 0.32 -12.62
N GLY A 109 1.54 0.81 -13.44
CA GLY A 109 1.86 2.23 -13.52
C GLY A 109 2.95 2.68 -12.53
N PRO A 110 3.37 3.94 -12.59
CA PRO A 110 4.40 4.51 -11.72
C PRO A 110 3.84 4.80 -10.32
N SER A 111 3.50 3.75 -9.57
CA SER A 111 2.80 3.83 -8.29
C SER A 111 3.69 4.14 -7.09
N GLY A 112 5.01 4.09 -7.26
CA GLY A 112 5.98 4.47 -6.22
C GLY A 112 6.08 5.99 -6.09
N THR A 113 6.05 6.49 -4.86
CA THR A 113 6.30 7.89 -4.52
C THR A 113 7.31 7.97 -3.39
N LEU A 114 7.64 9.18 -2.93
CA LEU A 114 8.50 9.38 -1.75
C LEU A 114 7.95 8.72 -0.48
N LEU A 115 6.64 8.43 -0.44
CA LEU A 115 5.98 7.77 0.69
C LEU A 115 6.10 6.23 0.65
N GLY A 116 6.74 5.69 -0.38
CA GLY A 116 7.02 4.27 -0.52
C GLY A 116 6.47 3.63 -1.80
N PRO A 117 6.81 2.36 -2.02
CA PRO A 117 6.29 1.60 -3.16
C PRO A 117 4.77 1.47 -3.07
N TYR A 118 4.09 1.59 -4.21
CA TYR A 118 2.63 1.50 -4.34
C TYR A 118 1.83 2.54 -3.53
N SER A 119 2.47 3.59 -3.01
CA SER A 119 1.80 4.60 -2.18
C SER A 119 0.66 5.34 -2.92
N ALA A 120 0.78 5.52 -4.24
CA ALA A 120 -0.28 6.06 -5.07
C ALA A 120 -1.53 5.16 -5.13
N CYS A 121 -1.40 3.88 -4.81
CA CYS A 121 -2.50 2.92 -4.76
C CYS A 121 -3.28 2.93 -3.45
N ARG A 122 -2.72 3.53 -2.41
CA ARG A 122 -3.32 3.51 -1.07
C ARG A 122 -4.77 4.00 -1.02
N PRO A 123 -5.15 5.13 -1.66
CA PRO A 123 -6.54 5.60 -1.60
C PRO A 123 -7.55 4.60 -2.17
N LEU A 124 -7.16 3.85 -3.22
CA LEU A 124 -8.03 2.87 -3.87
C LEU A 124 -8.35 1.66 -2.98
N VAL A 125 -7.39 1.23 -2.19
CA VAL A 125 -7.50 -0.04 -1.43
C VAL A 125 -7.76 0.16 0.05
N LEU A 126 -7.56 1.37 0.58
CA LEU A 126 -7.71 1.66 2.01
C LEU A 126 -9.11 1.33 2.52
N ALA A 127 -10.15 1.72 1.80
CA ALA A 127 -11.52 1.44 2.18
C ALA A 127 -11.82 -0.06 2.17
N CYS A 128 -11.25 -0.81 1.21
CA CYS A 128 -11.42 -2.27 1.13
C CYS A 128 -10.68 -2.98 2.26
N GLU A 129 -9.49 -2.52 2.62
CA GLU A 129 -8.77 -3.03 3.79
C GLU A 129 -9.58 -2.83 5.08
N GLN A 130 -10.16 -1.66 5.26
CA GLN A 130 -11.02 -1.37 6.42
C GLN A 130 -12.30 -2.20 6.41
N TYR A 131 -12.80 -2.54 5.23
CA TYR A 131 -14.00 -3.37 5.06
C TYR A 131 -13.77 -4.82 5.51
N VAL A 132 -12.65 -5.43 5.14
CA VAL A 132 -12.35 -6.83 5.49
C VAL A 132 -11.81 -7.01 6.91
N THR A 133 -11.37 -5.94 7.57
CA THR A 133 -10.84 -6.00 8.95
C THR A 133 -11.91 -5.74 10.03
N LYS A 134 -13.14 -5.46 9.64
CA LYS A 134 -14.29 -5.37 10.55
C LYS A 134 -14.87 -6.74 10.84
#